data_ff9d47f2cadf08f5bb480ba77e83ed4e
#
_entry.id   ff9d47f2cadf08f5bb480ba77e83ed4e
#
_cell.length_a   1.000
_cell.length_b   1.000
_cell.length_c   1.000
_cell.angle_alpha   90.00
_cell.angle_beta   90.00
_cell.angle_gamma   90.00
#
_symmetry.space_group_name_H-M   'P 1'
#
loop_
_entity.id
_entity.type
_entity.pdbx_description
1 polymer ?
#
loop_
_entity_poly.entity_id
_entity_poly.type
_entity_poly.pdbx_seq_one_letter_code
_entity_poly.pdbx_strand_id
1 'polypeptide(L)'
;MGRVKYAARNILFGYLSNMITGVLGIALQKIFIIRLGETLLGVNSTYTSVLSVLSLAELGIGTAINFSLYAPVARQDKETIKSYMQFYKKAYRTIALVVAIVGVALVPFLKYIIKDPVGIDNQQDLINFYLIFLFNTISSYFVAYKYSLPNAEQKNYIQANILTITKIVTVLVQIGVLLSTSNFYFYLLSAAAIELIQKIFANAYLNWKYPYLIEKNVRKLTKAETDDIKKKTGALICHKVGDAARLQTDTIIISGFINVTMSGFVDNYNKVINLVANFVNVIFNSVISSFGNLIATESKEKQYDMFLVYRFFASWIYGFSAVGFYILLTPFITYVFGERFALSGAVIGAILIDYYFKGERVVLSNYKTAAGVFEQDKFLPLIQGAVNLILSVWLVQKVGLVGIYIGTILSGLIANIVRPVIIYRVCFERSVNGYFYDAFCYIAVSIGALLLCMTVSKYILSSVTLLRMLLMAGTVTIIYNGIFLVFFGRSSECRYLLGILKKRLR
;
A
#
# COMPACT_ATOMS: atom_id res chain seq x y z
N MET A 1 -19.40 12.97 -23.12
CA MET A 1 -18.23 13.81 -22.71
C MET A 1 -18.11 14.05 -21.20
N GLY A 2 -19.18 14.05 -20.39
CA GLY A 2 -19.10 14.31 -18.95
C GLY A 2 -18.29 13.31 -18.12
N ARG A 3 -18.46 12.00 -18.33
CA ARG A 3 -17.81 10.96 -17.52
C ARG A 3 -16.28 10.95 -17.60
N VAL A 4 -15.71 11.14 -18.79
CA VAL A 4 -14.25 11.19 -18.98
C VAL A 4 -13.63 12.42 -18.32
N LYS A 5 -14.31 13.57 -18.41
CA LYS A 5 -13.85 14.83 -17.77
C LYS A 5 -13.88 14.72 -16.25
N TYR A 6 -14.91 14.07 -15.68
CA TYR A 6 -14.96 13.81 -14.22
C TYR A 6 -13.89 12.82 -13.76
N ALA A 7 -13.65 11.75 -14.52
CA ALA A 7 -12.60 10.78 -14.21
C ALA A 7 -11.20 11.43 -14.25
N ALA A 8 -10.89 12.21 -15.28
CA ALA A 8 -9.60 12.92 -15.40
C ALA A 8 -9.41 13.93 -14.25
N ARG A 9 -10.46 14.67 -13.89
CA ARG A 9 -10.43 15.59 -12.75
C ARG A 9 -10.19 14.86 -11.43
N ASN A 10 -10.87 13.74 -11.19
CA ASN A 10 -10.68 12.94 -9.98
C ASN A 10 -9.25 12.37 -9.87
N ILE A 11 -8.67 11.94 -10.98
CA ILE A 11 -7.28 11.46 -11.05
C ILE A 11 -6.32 12.60 -10.72
N LEU A 12 -6.47 13.77 -11.34
CA LEU A 12 -5.60 14.93 -11.09
C LEU A 12 -5.67 15.38 -9.62
N PHE A 13 -6.88 15.51 -9.06
CA PHE A 13 -7.06 15.85 -7.65
C PHE A 13 -6.48 14.78 -6.73
N GLY A 14 -6.61 13.49 -7.05
CA GLY A 14 -5.99 12.40 -6.31
C GLY A 14 -4.46 12.49 -6.30
N TYR A 15 -3.83 12.80 -7.44
CA TYR A 15 -2.39 13.01 -7.52
C TYR A 15 -1.92 14.22 -6.70
N LEU A 16 -2.58 15.37 -6.85
CA LEU A 16 -2.26 16.57 -6.09
C LEU A 16 -2.39 16.33 -4.57
N SER A 17 -3.47 15.67 -4.16
CA SER A 17 -3.68 15.30 -2.76
C SER A 17 -2.56 14.40 -2.23
N ASN A 18 -2.20 13.33 -2.96
CA ASN A 18 -1.12 12.43 -2.57
C ASN A 18 0.24 13.15 -2.52
N MET A 19 0.51 14.06 -3.44
CA MET A 19 1.73 14.85 -3.45
C MET A 19 1.81 15.76 -2.23
N ILE A 20 0.76 16.55 -1.97
CA ILE A 20 0.70 17.48 -0.83
C ILE A 20 0.83 16.70 0.48
N THR A 21 0.04 15.65 0.69
CA THR A 21 0.07 14.87 1.92
C THR A 21 1.38 14.11 2.09
N GLY A 22 2.03 13.69 1.01
CA GLY A 22 3.34 13.05 1.03
C GLY A 22 4.45 14.01 1.45
N VAL A 23 4.52 15.19 0.84
CA VAL A 23 5.52 16.22 1.19
C VAL A 23 5.32 16.70 2.63
N LEU A 24 4.08 16.99 3.04
CA LEU A 24 3.75 17.35 4.41
C LEU A 24 4.11 16.22 5.39
N GLY A 25 3.91 14.95 4.99
CA GLY A 25 4.27 13.78 5.79
C GLY A 25 5.78 13.66 6.03
N ILE A 26 6.61 13.95 5.02
CA ILE A 26 8.08 13.98 5.16
C ILE A 26 8.51 15.15 6.07
N ALA A 27 7.92 16.33 5.89
CA ALA A 27 8.20 17.49 6.72
C ALA A 27 7.83 17.23 8.20
N LEU A 28 6.65 16.68 8.45
CA LEU A 28 6.22 16.27 9.79
C LEU A 28 7.20 15.27 10.39
N GLN A 29 7.65 14.28 9.64
CA GLN A 29 8.59 13.27 10.12
C GLN A 29 9.94 13.87 10.50
N LYS A 30 10.45 14.81 9.70
CA LYS A 30 11.68 15.54 10.04
C LYS A 30 11.53 16.29 11.37
N ILE A 31 10.44 17.04 11.54
CA ILE A 31 10.16 17.78 12.78
C ILE A 31 9.98 16.80 13.96
N PHE A 32 9.28 15.69 13.74
CA PHE A 32 9.11 14.64 14.73
C PHE A 32 10.46 14.12 15.25
N ILE A 33 11.37 13.74 14.34
CA ILE A 33 12.70 13.24 14.69
C ILE A 33 13.50 14.29 15.50
N ILE A 34 13.46 15.56 15.08
CA ILE A 34 14.18 16.65 15.77
C ILE A 34 13.63 16.88 17.18
N ARG A 35 12.32 16.76 17.39
CA ARG A 35 11.66 17.09 18.64
C ARG A 35 11.49 15.91 19.60
N LEU A 36 11.28 14.73 19.09
CA LEU A 36 10.93 13.53 19.85
C LEU A 36 11.96 12.40 19.74
N GLY A 37 12.84 12.44 18.74
CA GLY A 37 13.87 11.43 18.52
C GLY A 37 13.39 10.22 17.72
N GLU A 38 14.37 9.35 17.43
CA GLU A 38 14.17 8.18 16.56
C GLU A 38 13.48 7.03 17.26
N THR A 39 13.64 6.85 18.56
CA THR A 39 13.00 5.77 19.33
C THR A 39 11.47 5.91 19.29
N LEU A 40 10.95 7.11 19.56
CA LEU A 40 9.50 7.36 19.48
C LEU A 40 8.97 7.26 18.04
N LEU A 41 9.80 7.54 17.03
CA LEU A 41 9.45 7.27 15.63
C LEU A 41 9.26 5.76 15.39
N GLY A 42 10.17 4.96 15.92
CA GLY A 42 10.07 3.49 15.86
C GLY A 42 8.83 2.96 16.57
N VAL A 43 8.52 3.47 17.77
CA VAL A 43 7.30 3.14 18.52
C VAL A 43 6.05 3.47 17.69
N ASN A 44 5.99 4.67 17.11
CA ASN A 44 4.89 5.11 16.26
C ASN A 44 4.69 4.19 15.03
N SER A 45 5.77 3.82 14.37
CA SER A 45 5.75 2.92 13.20
C SER A 45 5.33 1.50 13.60
N THR A 46 5.87 0.97 14.69
CA THR A 46 5.56 -0.37 15.19
C THR A 46 4.09 -0.48 15.61
N TYR A 47 3.56 0.48 16.38
CA TYR A 47 2.14 0.45 16.78
C TYR A 47 1.20 0.59 15.58
N THR A 48 1.55 1.41 14.60
CA THR A 48 0.80 1.51 13.34
C THR A 48 0.75 0.15 12.63
N SER A 49 1.86 -0.58 12.58
CA SER A 49 1.94 -1.92 11.97
C SER A 49 1.17 -2.97 12.76
N VAL A 50 1.29 -2.99 14.08
CA VAL A 50 0.51 -3.89 14.97
C VAL A 50 -1.00 -3.71 14.76
N LEU A 51 -1.46 -2.45 14.75
CA LEU A 51 -2.88 -2.17 14.57
C LEU A 51 -3.36 -2.43 13.13
N SER A 52 -2.49 -2.27 12.14
CA SER A 52 -2.79 -2.69 10.77
C SER A 52 -3.02 -4.20 10.68
N VAL A 53 -2.23 -5.02 11.41
CA VAL A 53 -2.46 -6.47 11.52
C VAL A 53 -3.77 -6.76 12.26
N LEU A 54 -4.08 -6.08 13.35
CA LEU A 54 -5.35 -6.26 14.07
C LEU A 54 -6.56 -5.87 13.20
N SER A 55 -6.41 -4.89 12.33
CA SER A 55 -7.48 -4.43 11.42
C SER A 55 -7.80 -5.41 10.30
N LEU A 56 -7.08 -6.54 10.20
CA LEU A 56 -7.36 -7.59 9.21
C LEU A 56 -8.76 -8.20 9.35
N ALA A 57 -9.31 -8.18 10.56
CA ALA A 57 -10.68 -8.64 10.80
C ALA A 57 -11.74 -7.89 9.97
N GLU A 58 -11.42 -6.67 9.49
CA GLU A 58 -12.30 -5.85 8.65
C GLU A 58 -12.25 -6.22 7.16
N LEU A 59 -11.09 -6.63 6.67
CA LEU A 59 -10.71 -6.51 5.24
C LEU A 59 -11.55 -7.36 4.25
N GLY A 60 -12.22 -8.40 4.70
CA GLY A 60 -13.07 -9.22 3.82
C GLY A 60 -14.52 -8.72 3.78
N ILE A 61 -15.05 -8.30 4.92
CA ILE A 61 -16.47 -7.92 5.08
C ILE A 61 -16.79 -6.65 4.30
N GLY A 62 -15.93 -5.62 4.37
CA GLY A 62 -16.10 -4.36 3.67
C GLY A 62 -16.25 -4.52 2.16
N THR A 63 -15.36 -5.27 1.56
CA THR A 63 -15.36 -5.52 0.12
C THR A 63 -16.57 -6.35 -0.31
N ALA A 64 -16.91 -7.42 0.43
CA ALA A 64 -18.05 -8.29 0.12
C ALA A 64 -19.38 -7.54 0.13
N ILE A 65 -19.59 -6.67 1.12
CA ILE A 65 -20.83 -5.91 1.23
C ILE A 65 -20.89 -4.79 0.19
N ASN A 66 -19.78 -4.13 -0.14
CA ASN A 66 -19.76 -3.18 -1.26
C ASN A 66 -20.26 -3.83 -2.56
N PHE A 67 -19.79 -5.05 -2.87
CA PHE A 67 -20.31 -5.79 -4.03
C PHE A 67 -21.81 -6.08 -3.94
N SER A 68 -22.28 -6.45 -2.75
CA SER A 68 -23.70 -6.74 -2.53
C SER A 68 -24.60 -5.49 -2.64
N LEU A 69 -24.05 -4.29 -2.38
CA LEU A 69 -24.77 -3.02 -2.51
C LEU A 69 -24.94 -2.53 -3.94
N TYR A 70 -24.09 -2.93 -4.90
CA TYR A 70 -24.16 -2.39 -6.26
C TYR A 70 -25.52 -2.62 -6.95
N ALA A 71 -26.07 -3.83 -6.88
CA ALA A 71 -27.33 -4.15 -7.53
C ALA A 71 -28.54 -3.42 -6.88
N PRO A 72 -28.72 -3.44 -5.54
CA PRO A 72 -29.78 -2.67 -4.88
C PRO A 72 -29.67 -1.16 -5.12
N VAL A 73 -28.45 -0.60 -5.09
CA VAL A 73 -28.24 0.82 -5.37
C VAL A 73 -28.61 1.18 -6.82
N ALA A 74 -28.22 0.34 -7.79
CA ALA A 74 -28.57 0.54 -9.19
C ALA A 74 -30.09 0.48 -9.44
N ARG A 75 -30.81 -0.36 -8.67
CA ARG A 75 -32.27 -0.52 -8.74
C ARG A 75 -33.05 0.46 -7.84
N GLN A 76 -32.33 1.28 -7.05
CA GLN A 76 -32.92 2.18 -6.03
C GLN A 76 -33.76 1.45 -4.97
N ASP A 77 -33.46 0.18 -4.70
CA ASP A 77 -34.14 -0.64 -3.70
C ASP A 77 -33.68 -0.27 -2.29
N LYS A 78 -34.35 0.74 -1.72
CA LYS A 78 -34.01 1.27 -0.39
C LYS A 78 -34.17 0.24 0.71
N GLU A 79 -35.15 -0.68 0.62
CA GLU A 79 -35.38 -1.69 1.67
C GLU A 79 -34.24 -2.69 1.75
N THR A 80 -33.77 -3.17 0.61
CA THR A 80 -32.60 -4.05 0.56
C THR A 80 -31.32 -3.32 0.98
N ILE A 81 -31.12 -2.04 0.55
CA ILE A 81 -30.00 -1.21 0.99
C ILE A 81 -29.97 -1.07 2.52
N LYS A 82 -31.11 -0.73 3.15
CA LYS A 82 -31.23 -0.63 4.61
C LYS A 82 -30.82 -1.95 5.30
N SER A 83 -31.29 -3.08 4.78
CA SER A 83 -31.00 -4.42 5.32
C SER A 83 -29.51 -4.72 5.29
N TYR A 84 -28.82 -4.49 4.15
CA TYR A 84 -27.39 -4.64 4.03
C TYR A 84 -26.63 -3.68 4.97
N MET A 85 -27.01 -2.41 5.02
CA MET A 85 -26.35 -1.42 5.88
C MET A 85 -26.52 -1.72 7.37
N GLN A 86 -27.68 -2.24 7.79
CA GLN A 86 -27.90 -2.66 9.18
C GLN A 86 -27.05 -3.90 9.54
N PHE A 87 -26.98 -4.89 8.64
CA PHE A 87 -26.08 -6.04 8.81
C PHE A 87 -24.63 -5.58 8.91
N TYR A 88 -24.20 -4.68 8.04
CA TYR A 88 -22.87 -4.09 8.03
C TYR A 88 -22.54 -3.38 9.34
N LYS A 89 -23.46 -2.55 9.84
CA LYS A 89 -23.33 -1.89 11.14
C LYS A 89 -23.10 -2.90 12.28
N LYS A 90 -23.84 -4.02 12.29
CA LYS A 90 -23.67 -5.08 13.30
C LYS A 90 -22.30 -5.77 13.14
N ALA A 91 -21.92 -6.15 11.92
CA ALA A 91 -20.64 -6.78 11.65
C ALA A 91 -19.48 -5.89 12.11
N TYR A 92 -19.48 -4.59 11.79
CA TYR A 92 -18.43 -3.64 12.19
C TYR A 92 -18.37 -3.42 13.71
N ARG A 93 -19.51 -3.45 14.41
CA ARG A 93 -19.52 -3.42 15.88
C ARG A 93 -18.89 -4.66 16.49
N THR A 94 -19.17 -5.84 15.91
CA THR A 94 -18.53 -7.09 16.33
C THR A 94 -17.03 -7.05 16.08
N ILE A 95 -16.60 -6.56 14.92
CA ILE A 95 -15.18 -6.37 14.62
C ILE A 95 -14.53 -5.40 15.61
N ALA A 96 -15.16 -4.28 15.90
CA ALA A 96 -14.67 -3.31 16.88
C ALA A 96 -14.46 -3.95 18.26
N LEU A 97 -15.41 -4.79 18.70
CA LEU A 97 -15.31 -5.54 19.96
C LEU A 97 -14.17 -6.57 19.93
N VAL A 98 -14.05 -7.34 18.85
CA VAL A 98 -12.97 -8.34 18.70
C VAL A 98 -11.60 -7.64 18.70
N VAL A 99 -11.45 -6.54 17.93
CA VAL A 99 -10.21 -5.76 17.89
C VAL A 99 -9.90 -5.14 19.26
N ALA A 100 -10.92 -4.69 20.01
CA ALA A 100 -10.73 -4.18 21.36
C ALA A 100 -10.22 -5.28 22.30
N ILE A 101 -10.86 -6.46 22.30
CA ILE A 101 -10.48 -7.59 23.16
C ILE A 101 -9.06 -8.07 22.82
N VAL A 102 -8.80 -8.35 21.55
CA VAL A 102 -7.48 -8.82 21.10
C VAL A 102 -6.41 -7.74 21.31
N GLY A 103 -6.74 -6.48 21.04
CA GLY A 103 -5.84 -5.35 21.26
C GLY A 103 -5.46 -5.18 22.74
N VAL A 104 -6.41 -5.29 23.66
CA VAL A 104 -6.13 -5.25 25.11
C VAL A 104 -5.35 -6.49 25.55
N ALA A 105 -5.66 -7.67 25.01
CA ALA A 105 -4.93 -8.90 25.29
C ALA A 105 -3.46 -8.86 24.82
N LEU A 106 -3.11 -7.99 23.86
CA LEU A 106 -1.73 -7.77 23.42
C LEU A 106 -0.90 -6.91 24.39
N VAL A 107 -1.52 -6.15 25.30
CA VAL A 107 -0.80 -5.23 26.22
C VAL A 107 0.35 -5.92 26.98
N PRO A 108 0.19 -7.11 27.58
CA PRO A 108 1.29 -7.80 28.26
C PRO A 108 2.46 -8.18 27.33
N PHE A 109 2.18 -8.31 26.03
CA PHE A 109 3.16 -8.72 25.03
C PHE A 109 3.92 -7.54 24.41
N LEU A 110 3.52 -6.28 24.68
CA LEU A 110 4.18 -5.08 24.15
C LEU A 110 5.68 -5.04 24.46
N LYS A 111 6.09 -5.54 25.63
CA LYS A 111 7.50 -5.67 26.04
C LYS A 111 8.34 -6.55 25.12
N TYR A 112 7.72 -7.49 24.40
CA TYR A 112 8.40 -8.35 23.42
C TYR A 112 8.37 -7.73 22.02
N ILE A 113 7.37 -6.89 21.74
CA ILE A 113 7.20 -6.21 20.45
C ILE A 113 8.09 -4.96 20.39
N ILE A 114 8.21 -4.23 21.49
CA ILE A 114 9.04 -3.02 21.62
C ILE A 114 10.31 -3.39 22.37
N LYS A 115 11.34 -3.72 21.62
CA LYS A 115 12.65 -4.06 22.19
C LYS A 115 13.54 -2.83 22.26
N ASP A 116 14.27 -2.69 23.36
CA ASP A 116 15.26 -1.64 23.63
C ASP A 116 14.76 -0.21 23.33
N PRO A 117 13.69 0.26 24.01
CA PRO A 117 13.13 1.59 23.80
C PRO A 117 13.99 2.67 24.51
N VAL A 118 15.17 2.95 23.96
CA VAL A 118 16.13 3.92 24.53
C VAL A 118 15.46 5.29 24.78
N GLY A 119 15.58 5.79 26.00
CA GLY A 119 14.99 7.08 26.41
C GLY A 119 13.51 7.03 26.80
N ILE A 120 12.94 5.83 26.94
CA ILE A 120 11.59 5.60 27.48
C ILE A 120 11.71 4.67 28.67
N ASP A 121 11.90 5.24 29.85
CA ASP A 121 12.17 4.48 31.08
C ASP A 121 10.90 3.89 31.69
N ASN A 122 9.74 4.48 31.41
CA ASN A 122 8.47 4.07 31.99
C ASN A 122 7.68 3.19 31.01
N GLN A 123 7.57 1.89 31.32
CA GLN A 123 6.77 0.96 30.54
C GLN A 123 5.29 1.36 30.44
N GLN A 124 4.77 2.10 31.42
CA GLN A 124 3.39 2.59 31.41
C GLN A 124 3.15 3.58 30.28
N ASP A 125 4.15 4.38 29.89
CA ASP A 125 4.03 5.30 28.76
C ASP A 125 3.85 4.55 27.44
N LEU A 126 4.57 3.44 27.24
CA LEU A 126 4.38 2.58 26.05
C LEU A 126 2.97 2.01 26.00
N ILE A 127 2.44 1.55 27.15
CA ILE A 127 1.06 1.04 27.21
C ILE A 127 0.06 2.16 26.89
N ASN A 128 0.23 3.35 27.46
CA ASN A 128 -0.65 4.47 27.23
C ASN A 128 -0.64 4.93 25.77
N PHE A 129 0.55 5.01 25.14
CA PHE A 129 0.66 5.29 23.71
C PHE A 129 -0.10 4.26 22.87
N TYR A 130 0.12 2.97 23.14
CA TYR A 130 -0.59 1.90 22.45
C TYR A 130 -2.10 2.01 22.60
N LEU A 131 -2.62 2.30 23.79
CA LEU A 131 -4.06 2.44 24.05
C LEU A 131 -4.67 3.62 23.27
N ILE A 132 -3.95 4.73 23.08
CA ILE A 132 -4.40 5.86 22.24
C ILE A 132 -4.54 5.40 20.78
N PHE A 133 -3.56 4.67 20.25
CA PHE A 133 -3.63 4.09 18.92
C PHE A 133 -4.77 3.09 18.78
N LEU A 134 -4.95 2.22 19.77
CA LEU A 134 -6.02 1.21 19.79
C LEU A 134 -7.40 1.87 19.80
N PHE A 135 -7.60 2.89 20.65
CA PHE A 135 -8.84 3.68 20.69
C PHE A 135 -9.15 4.32 19.34
N ASN A 136 -8.14 4.90 18.70
CA ASN A 136 -8.31 5.55 17.40
C ASN A 136 -8.72 4.53 16.32
N THR A 137 -8.13 3.34 16.32
CA THR A 137 -8.48 2.24 15.42
C THR A 137 -9.91 1.75 15.67
N ILE A 138 -10.28 1.43 16.91
CA ILE A 138 -11.62 0.94 17.27
C ILE A 138 -12.69 1.97 16.90
N SER A 139 -12.45 3.25 17.19
CA SER A 139 -13.42 4.32 16.91
C SER A 139 -13.71 4.48 15.41
N SER A 140 -12.79 4.10 14.52
CA SER A 140 -13.00 4.16 13.07
C SER A 140 -14.10 3.22 12.59
N TYR A 141 -14.27 2.06 13.22
CA TYR A 141 -15.27 1.06 12.83
C TYR A 141 -16.71 1.51 12.99
N PHE A 142 -16.98 2.48 13.86
CA PHE A 142 -18.33 3.00 14.05
C PHE A 142 -18.85 3.85 12.86
N VAL A 143 -17.94 4.28 11.98
CA VAL A 143 -18.29 5.13 10.83
C VAL A 143 -17.89 4.49 9.50
N ALA A 144 -16.85 3.66 9.46
CA ALA A 144 -16.28 3.10 8.24
C ALA A 144 -17.33 2.41 7.34
N TYR A 145 -18.25 1.64 7.91
CA TYR A 145 -19.32 0.96 7.16
C TYR A 145 -20.20 1.92 6.35
N LYS A 146 -20.38 3.17 6.77
CA LYS A 146 -21.25 4.14 6.09
C LYS A 146 -20.69 4.62 4.76
N TYR A 147 -19.36 4.62 4.60
CA TYR A 147 -18.73 4.99 3.33
C TYR A 147 -19.01 4.02 2.19
N SER A 148 -19.44 2.79 2.52
CA SER A 148 -19.82 1.80 1.50
C SER A 148 -20.95 2.26 0.60
N LEU A 149 -21.88 3.06 1.13
CA LEU A 149 -23.01 3.53 0.36
C LEU A 149 -22.63 4.58 -0.71
N PRO A 150 -21.95 5.70 -0.38
CA PRO A 150 -21.43 6.58 -1.41
C PRO A 150 -20.44 5.88 -2.37
N ASN A 151 -19.70 4.88 -1.91
CA ASN A 151 -18.84 4.08 -2.78
C ASN A 151 -19.64 3.27 -3.78
N ALA A 152 -20.73 2.62 -3.37
CA ALA A 152 -21.64 1.91 -4.25
C ALA A 152 -22.37 2.85 -5.26
N GLU A 153 -22.60 4.10 -4.88
CA GLU A 153 -23.11 5.15 -5.77
C GLU A 153 -22.04 5.78 -6.68
N GLN A 154 -20.81 5.26 -6.71
CA GLN A 154 -19.66 5.82 -7.45
C GLN A 154 -19.24 7.24 -6.98
N LYS A 155 -19.58 7.62 -5.75
CA LYS A 155 -19.26 8.91 -5.12
C LYS A 155 -18.08 8.80 -4.16
N ASN A 156 -17.05 8.02 -4.50
CA ASN A 156 -15.85 7.80 -3.68
C ASN A 156 -15.13 9.10 -3.29
N TYR A 157 -15.30 10.15 -4.08
CA TYR A 157 -14.73 11.47 -3.80
C TYR A 157 -15.16 12.04 -2.45
N ILE A 158 -16.33 11.64 -1.93
CA ILE A 158 -16.82 12.11 -0.61
C ILE A 158 -15.87 11.61 0.48
N GLN A 159 -15.61 10.31 0.50
CA GLN A 159 -14.68 9.71 1.44
C GLN A 159 -13.26 10.26 1.24
N ALA A 160 -12.79 10.31 -0.01
CA ALA A 160 -11.45 10.80 -0.33
C ALA A 160 -11.23 12.24 0.16
N ASN A 161 -12.20 13.14 -0.09
CA ASN A 161 -12.08 14.54 0.34
C ASN A 161 -12.07 14.67 1.87
N ILE A 162 -12.97 13.98 2.57
CA ILE A 162 -13.02 14.01 4.04
C ILE A 162 -11.67 13.54 4.61
N LEU A 163 -11.15 12.41 4.16
CA LEU A 163 -9.90 11.84 4.65
C LEU A 163 -8.68 12.72 4.30
N THR A 164 -8.65 13.32 3.10
CA THR A 164 -7.56 14.21 2.68
C THR A 164 -7.51 15.48 3.51
N ILE A 165 -8.65 16.14 3.70
CA ILE A 165 -8.74 17.36 4.51
C ILE A 165 -8.33 17.03 5.96
N THR A 166 -8.86 15.94 6.52
CA THR A 166 -8.47 15.49 7.86
C THR A 166 -6.97 15.27 7.95
N LYS A 167 -6.36 14.58 6.99
CA LYS A 167 -4.91 14.32 6.98
C LYS A 167 -4.10 15.60 6.97
N ILE A 168 -4.47 16.58 6.13
CA ILE A 168 -3.78 17.87 6.05
C ILE A 168 -3.91 18.60 7.40
N VAL A 169 -5.12 18.70 7.95
CA VAL A 169 -5.35 19.37 9.26
C VAL A 169 -4.57 18.66 10.37
N THR A 170 -4.61 17.33 10.42
CA THR A 170 -3.86 16.55 11.42
C THR A 170 -2.37 16.84 11.34
N VAL A 171 -1.78 16.82 10.15
CA VAL A 171 -0.34 17.08 9.96
C VAL A 171 0.01 18.50 10.41
N LEU A 172 -0.77 19.50 10.02
CA LEU A 172 -0.51 20.90 10.40
C LEU A 172 -0.60 21.10 11.92
N VAL A 173 -1.62 20.54 12.57
CA VAL A 173 -1.78 20.61 14.02
C VAL A 173 -0.67 19.85 14.73
N GLN A 174 -0.30 18.67 14.27
CA GLN A 174 0.82 17.90 14.83
C GLN A 174 2.15 18.65 14.72
N ILE A 175 2.41 19.34 13.60
CA ILE A 175 3.58 20.21 13.47
C ILE A 175 3.53 21.32 14.53
N GLY A 176 2.40 22.01 14.68
CA GLY A 176 2.23 23.04 15.70
C GLY A 176 2.45 22.52 17.11
N VAL A 177 1.89 21.35 17.44
CA VAL A 177 2.06 20.69 18.74
C VAL A 177 3.52 20.32 19.01
N LEU A 178 4.22 19.74 18.00
CA LEU A 178 5.63 19.37 18.15
C LEU A 178 6.53 20.59 18.35
N LEU A 179 6.26 21.67 17.64
CA LEU A 179 7.05 22.90 17.78
C LEU A 179 6.85 23.59 19.14
N SER A 180 5.66 23.51 19.73
CA SER A 180 5.30 24.15 20.98
C SER A 180 5.59 23.31 22.22
N THR A 181 5.39 21.98 22.17
CA THR A 181 5.42 21.14 23.38
C THR A 181 6.54 20.11 23.40
N SER A 182 7.02 19.65 22.25
CA SER A 182 7.95 18.51 22.12
C SER A 182 7.50 17.27 22.92
N ASN A 183 6.20 17.03 23.00
CA ASN A 183 5.59 15.98 23.81
C ASN A 183 4.81 14.98 22.94
N PHE A 184 5.13 13.69 23.10
CA PHE A 184 4.53 12.63 22.28
C PHE A 184 3.06 12.35 22.65
N TYR A 185 2.67 12.53 23.93
CA TYR A 185 1.25 12.42 24.31
C TYR A 185 0.40 13.44 23.57
N PHE A 186 0.81 14.72 23.58
CA PHE A 186 0.05 15.76 22.87
C PHE A 186 0.04 15.54 21.36
N TYR A 187 1.13 15.02 20.80
CA TYR A 187 1.18 14.62 19.39
C TYR A 187 0.13 13.54 19.06
N LEU A 188 0.03 12.48 19.87
CA LEU A 188 -0.93 11.40 19.66
C LEU A 188 -2.37 11.85 19.94
N LEU A 189 -2.59 12.56 21.03
CA LEU A 189 -3.92 13.04 21.43
C LEU A 189 -4.49 14.05 20.42
N SER A 190 -3.66 14.94 19.87
CA SER A 190 -4.09 15.89 18.84
C SER A 190 -4.59 15.16 17.58
N ALA A 191 -3.86 14.15 17.13
CA ALA A 191 -4.30 13.32 16.01
C ALA A 191 -5.61 12.57 16.33
N ALA A 192 -5.67 11.92 17.48
CA ALA A 192 -6.86 11.18 17.90
C ALA A 192 -8.09 12.09 18.02
N ALA A 193 -7.93 13.30 18.57
CA ALA A 193 -9.01 14.29 18.68
C ALA A 193 -9.52 14.74 17.30
N ILE A 194 -8.62 15.11 16.38
CA ILE A 194 -9.00 15.53 15.02
C ILE A 194 -9.70 14.41 14.28
N GLU A 195 -9.18 13.19 14.36
CA GLU A 195 -9.79 12.02 13.71
C GLU A 195 -11.13 11.66 14.35
N LEU A 196 -11.30 11.83 15.68
CA LEU A 196 -12.59 11.66 16.34
C LEU A 196 -13.61 12.69 15.87
N ILE A 197 -13.22 13.98 15.78
CA ILE A 197 -14.07 15.05 15.22
C ILE A 197 -14.46 14.72 13.80
N GLN A 198 -13.53 14.25 12.97
CA GLN A 198 -13.79 13.82 11.60
C GLN A 198 -14.82 12.67 11.57
N LYS A 199 -14.68 11.67 12.44
CA LYS A 199 -15.61 10.53 12.53
C LYS A 199 -17.02 11.00 12.93
N ILE A 200 -17.13 11.93 13.88
CA ILE A 200 -18.40 12.53 14.29
C ILE A 200 -19.01 13.31 13.12
N PHE A 201 -18.22 14.17 12.47
CA PHE A 201 -18.67 14.93 11.29
C PHE A 201 -19.12 14.01 10.16
N ALA A 202 -18.32 13.01 9.80
CA ALA A 202 -18.67 12.06 8.74
C ALA A 202 -19.95 11.28 9.07
N ASN A 203 -20.11 10.86 10.34
CA ASN A 203 -21.34 10.21 10.81
C ASN A 203 -22.57 11.10 10.65
N ALA A 204 -22.48 12.36 11.06
CA ALA A 204 -23.56 13.34 10.95
C ALA A 204 -23.88 13.66 9.47
N TYR A 205 -22.86 13.93 8.66
CA TYR A 205 -22.99 14.22 7.24
C TYR A 205 -23.64 13.05 6.47
N LEU A 206 -23.19 11.81 6.70
CA LEU A 206 -23.74 10.64 6.01
C LEU A 206 -25.17 10.32 6.48
N ASN A 207 -25.50 10.56 7.74
CA ASN A 207 -26.87 10.45 8.24
C ASN A 207 -27.80 11.50 7.61
N TRP A 208 -27.33 12.73 7.48
CA TRP A 208 -28.08 13.79 6.79
C TRP A 208 -28.31 13.48 5.32
N LYS A 209 -27.28 12.99 4.64
CA LYS A 209 -27.33 12.66 3.21
C LYS A 209 -28.16 11.41 2.92
N TYR A 210 -28.17 10.45 3.82
CA TYR A 210 -28.86 9.16 3.73
C TYR A 210 -29.74 8.92 4.97
N PRO A 211 -30.88 9.65 5.13
CA PRO A 211 -31.68 9.60 6.35
C PRO A 211 -32.17 8.20 6.72
N TYR A 212 -32.39 7.35 5.73
CA TYR A 212 -32.83 5.96 5.93
C TYR A 212 -31.80 5.07 6.64
N LEU A 213 -30.54 5.50 6.80
CA LEU A 213 -29.54 4.77 7.60
C LEU A 213 -29.83 4.80 9.12
N ILE A 214 -30.70 5.72 9.57
CA ILE A 214 -31.06 5.90 10.98
C ILE A 214 -32.32 5.08 11.33
N GLU A 215 -33.07 4.62 10.34
CA GLU A 215 -34.31 3.87 10.54
C GLU A 215 -34.05 2.58 11.34
N LYS A 216 -34.95 2.30 12.30
CA LYS A 216 -34.82 1.16 13.21
C LYS A 216 -35.55 -0.09 12.71
N ASN A 217 -36.71 0.09 12.05
CA ASN A 217 -37.52 -1.00 11.51
C ASN A 217 -37.04 -1.37 10.10
N VAL A 218 -36.10 -2.27 10.03
CA VAL A 218 -35.50 -2.72 8.78
C VAL A 218 -35.66 -4.22 8.64
N ARG A 219 -36.02 -4.68 7.45
CA ARG A 219 -36.11 -6.10 7.09
C ARG A 219 -34.79 -6.81 7.42
N LYS A 220 -34.84 -7.94 8.07
CA LYS A 220 -33.64 -8.78 8.26
C LYS A 220 -33.26 -9.42 6.92
N LEU A 221 -31.98 -9.59 6.70
CA LEU A 221 -31.48 -10.33 5.53
C LEU A 221 -32.01 -11.77 5.57
N THR A 222 -32.35 -12.30 4.41
CA THR A 222 -32.69 -13.72 4.25
C THR A 222 -31.46 -14.60 4.48
N LYS A 223 -31.69 -15.87 4.71
CA LYS A 223 -30.60 -16.84 4.86
C LYS A 223 -29.72 -16.88 3.60
N ALA A 224 -30.33 -16.86 2.42
CA ALA A 224 -29.62 -16.87 1.14
C ALA A 224 -28.72 -15.64 0.96
N GLU A 225 -29.23 -14.41 1.27
CA GLU A 225 -28.45 -13.17 1.22
C GLU A 225 -27.28 -13.19 2.21
N THR A 226 -27.49 -13.73 3.41
CA THR A 226 -26.45 -13.84 4.44
C THR A 226 -25.37 -14.86 4.05
N ASP A 227 -25.75 -16.01 3.49
CA ASP A 227 -24.84 -17.06 3.07
C ASP A 227 -24.00 -16.62 1.83
N ASP A 228 -24.57 -15.83 0.91
CA ASP A 228 -23.83 -15.21 -0.19
C ASP A 228 -22.74 -14.25 0.33
N ILE A 229 -23.09 -13.38 1.29
CA ILE A 229 -22.11 -12.50 1.93
C ILE A 229 -21.01 -13.31 2.61
N LYS A 230 -21.34 -14.34 3.38
CA LYS A 230 -20.37 -15.18 4.09
C LYS A 230 -19.42 -15.87 3.12
N LYS A 231 -19.93 -16.41 2.02
CA LYS A 231 -19.11 -17.07 0.98
C LYS A 231 -18.13 -16.11 0.35
N LYS A 232 -18.59 -14.92 -0.07
CA LYS A 232 -17.75 -13.86 -0.64
C LYS A 232 -16.71 -13.37 0.37
N THR A 233 -17.12 -13.16 1.62
CA THR A 233 -16.23 -12.70 2.70
C THR A 233 -15.14 -13.71 2.99
N GLY A 234 -15.45 -15.01 3.07
CA GLY A 234 -14.48 -16.07 3.37
C GLY A 234 -13.34 -16.13 2.35
N ALA A 235 -13.65 -16.03 1.06
CA ALA A 235 -12.64 -16.01 0.01
C ALA A 235 -11.72 -14.76 0.12
N LEU A 236 -12.30 -13.60 0.41
CA LEU A 236 -11.56 -12.35 0.53
C LEU A 236 -10.68 -12.28 1.80
N ILE A 237 -11.13 -12.88 2.90
CA ILE A 237 -10.33 -12.95 4.14
C ILE A 237 -9.03 -13.70 3.90
N CYS A 238 -9.05 -14.85 3.22
CA CYS A 238 -7.84 -15.61 2.93
C CYS A 238 -6.78 -14.77 2.19
N HIS A 239 -7.20 -14.04 1.15
CA HIS A 239 -6.30 -13.15 0.42
C HIS A 239 -5.75 -12.03 1.32
N LYS A 240 -6.62 -11.41 2.11
CA LYS A 240 -6.23 -10.26 2.94
C LYS A 240 -5.35 -10.62 4.13
N VAL A 241 -5.62 -11.75 4.78
CA VAL A 241 -4.77 -12.26 5.86
C VAL A 241 -3.37 -12.59 5.32
N GLY A 242 -3.28 -13.26 4.17
CA GLY A 242 -1.99 -13.56 3.56
C GLY A 242 -1.21 -12.30 3.15
N ASP A 243 -1.87 -11.33 2.52
CA ASP A 243 -1.24 -10.07 2.12
C ASP A 243 -0.71 -9.29 3.34
N ALA A 244 -1.47 -9.24 4.41
CA ALA A 244 -1.06 -8.50 5.59
C ALA A 244 0.00 -9.23 6.42
N ALA A 245 -0.09 -10.55 6.53
CA ALA A 245 0.98 -11.35 7.13
C ALA A 245 2.32 -11.17 6.40
N ARG A 246 2.28 -10.82 5.12
CA ARG A 246 3.48 -10.54 4.32
C ARG A 246 3.94 -9.08 4.37
N LEU A 247 3.01 -8.11 4.44
CA LEU A 247 3.32 -6.69 4.22
C LEU A 247 3.43 -5.87 5.51
N GLN A 248 2.84 -6.34 6.61
CA GLN A 248 2.76 -5.57 7.86
C GLN A 248 3.63 -6.15 8.99
N THR A 249 4.10 -7.39 8.85
CA THR A 249 4.86 -8.06 9.92
C THR A 249 6.33 -7.65 9.96
N ASP A 250 6.92 -7.20 8.86
CA ASP A 250 8.34 -6.84 8.80
C ASP A 250 8.71 -5.81 9.88
N THR A 251 7.93 -4.74 10.04
CA THR A 251 8.17 -3.71 11.07
C THR A 251 8.07 -4.26 12.48
N ILE A 252 7.13 -5.18 12.74
CA ILE A 252 6.96 -5.84 14.05
C ILE A 252 8.16 -6.73 14.35
N ILE A 253 8.63 -7.49 13.33
CA ILE A 253 9.80 -8.36 13.47
C ILE A 253 11.06 -7.51 13.70
N ILE A 254 11.25 -6.40 12.98
CA ILE A 254 12.36 -5.47 13.20
C ILE A 254 12.36 -4.97 14.63
N SER A 255 11.22 -4.46 15.11
CA SER A 255 11.10 -3.92 16.46
C SER A 255 11.35 -4.96 17.55
N GLY A 256 10.83 -6.19 17.39
CA GLY A 256 10.92 -7.24 18.40
C GLY A 256 12.23 -8.04 18.39
N PHE A 257 12.89 -8.17 17.24
CA PHE A 257 14.11 -8.98 17.12
C PHE A 257 15.41 -8.16 17.06
N ILE A 258 15.35 -6.94 16.50
CA ILE A 258 16.49 -6.04 16.43
C ILE A 258 16.38 -4.99 17.53
N ASN A 259 15.65 -3.92 17.25
CA ASN A 259 15.23 -2.90 18.22
C ASN A 259 14.15 -1.99 17.59
N VAL A 260 13.43 -1.26 18.43
CA VAL A 260 12.35 -0.38 17.97
C VAL A 260 12.87 0.82 17.15
N THR A 261 14.04 1.34 17.47
CA THR A 261 14.65 2.48 16.76
C THR A 261 14.90 2.14 15.28
N MET A 262 15.35 0.91 14.99
CA MET A 262 15.57 0.45 13.62
C MET A 262 14.28 0.42 12.80
N SER A 263 13.14 0.13 13.42
CA SER A 263 11.84 0.20 12.71
C SER A 263 11.52 1.63 12.26
N GLY A 264 11.91 2.65 13.04
CA GLY A 264 11.81 4.06 12.65
C GLY A 264 12.75 4.43 11.49
N PHE A 265 13.97 3.89 11.47
CA PHE A 265 14.90 4.10 10.35
C PHE A 265 14.33 3.55 9.04
N VAL A 266 13.84 2.33 9.06
CA VAL A 266 13.21 1.69 7.91
C VAL A 266 11.95 2.42 7.47
N ASP A 267 11.16 2.97 8.39
CA ASP A 267 9.96 3.76 8.08
C ASP A 267 10.28 5.00 7.23
N ASN A 268 11.43 5.66 7.47
CA ASN A 268 11.88 6.78 6.63
C ASN A 268 12.04 6.37 5.16
N TYR A 269 12.66 5.21 4.90
CA TYR A 269 12.81 4.67 3.55
C TYR A 269 11.47 4.28 2.94
N ASN A 270 10.65 3.55 3.69
CA ASN A 270 9.33 3.10 3.24
C ASN A 270 8.40 4.27 2.88
N LYS A 271 8.44 5.38 3.60
CA LYS A 271 7.63 6.58 3.27
C LYS A 271 7.98 7.15 1.91
N VAL A 272 9.27 7.26 1.59
CA VAL A 272 9.71 7.79 0.28
C VAL A 272 9.36 6.78 -0.83
N ILE A 273 9.64 5.50 -0.64
CA ILE A 273 9.30 4.45 -1.60
C ILE A 273 7.79 4.41 -1.86
N ASN A 274 6.97 4.43 -0.80
CA ASN A 274 5.52 4.38 -0.91
C ASN A 274 4.93 5.62 -1.57
N LEU A 275 5.53 6.80 -1.38
CA LEU A 275 5.11 8.01 -2.07
C LEU A 275 5.18 7.81 -3.59
N VAL A 276 6.32 7.38 -4.11
CA VAL A 276 6.50 7.11 -5.55
C VAL A 276 5.67 5.91 -6.01
N ALA A 277 5.65 4.82 -5.22
CA ALA A 277 4.86 3.63 -5.53
C ALA A 277 3.37 3.95 -5.69
N ASN A 278 2.81 4.85 -4.87
CA ASN A 278 1.41 5.26 -4.99
C ASN A 278 1.13 5.96 -6.33
N PHE A 279 2.04 6.82 -6.82
CA PHE A 279 1.90 7.41 -8.16
C PHE A 279 1.91 6.34 -9.25
N VAL A 280 2.86 5.43 -9.19
CA VAL A 280 2.99 4.33 -10.15
C VAL A 280 1.74 3.43 -10.12
N ASN A 281 1.27 3.05 -8.93
CA ASN A 281 0.10 2.20 -8.76
C ASN A 281 -1.19 2.80 -9.33
N VAL A 282 -1.40 4.11 -9.25
CA VAL A 282 -2.58 4.76 -9.85
C VAL A 282 -2.58 4.54 -11.37
N ILE A 283 -1.42 4.66 -12.04
CA ILE A 283 -1.30 4.40 -13.48
C ILE A 283 -1.70 2.95 -13.78
N PHE A 284 -1.11 2.00 -13.06
CA PHE A 284 -1.33 0.58 -13.30
C PHE A 284 -2.75 0.12 -12.94
N ASN A 285 -3.34 0.61 -11.86
CA ASN A 285 -4.70 0.22 -11.47
C ASN A 285 -5.78 0.80 -12.41
N SER A 286 -5.51 1.92 -13.07
CA SER A 286 -6.45 2.51 -14.05
C SER A 286 -6.73 1.60 -15.26
N VAL A 287 -5.84 0.65 -15.53
CA VAL A 287 -5.92 -0.25 -16.70
C VAL A 287 -6.79 -1.49 -16.44
N ILE A 288 -7.17 -1.79 -15.19
CA ILE A 288 -7.99 -2.96 -14.84
C ILE A 288 -9.31 -2.98 -15.63
N SER A 289 -10.01 -1.84 -15.69
CA SER A 289 -11.26 -1.73 -16.44
C SER A 289 -11.06 -1.87 -17.95
N SER A 290 -9.91 -1.40 -18.46
CA SER A 290 -9.54 -1.57 -19.87
C SER A 290 -9.28 -3.04 -20.21
N PHE A 291 -8.62 -3.79 -19.32
CA PHE A 291 -8.47 -5.23 -19.46
C PHE A 291 -9.82 -5.97 -19.41
N GLY A 292 -10.71 -5.56 -18.51
CA GLY A 292 -12.06 -6.13 -18.45
C GLY A 292 -12.82 -5.98 -19.77
N ASN A 293 -12.75 -4.79 -20.39
CA ASN A 293 -13.34 -4.57 -21.71
C ASN A 293 -12.64 -5.40 -22.80
N LEU A 294 -11.30 -5.41 -22.81
CA LEU A 294 -10.49 -6.16 -23.75
C LEU A 294 -10.82 -7.66 -23.72
N ILE A 295 -10.97 -8.23 -22.51
CA ILE A 295 -11.34 -9.63 -22.31
C ILE A 295 -12.74 -9.95 -22.84
N ALA A 296 -13.66 -9.00 -22.72
CA ALA A 296 -15.04 -9.17 -23.18
C ALA A 296 -15.22 -9.02 -24.69
N THR A 297 -14.34 -8.25 -25.38
CA THR A 297 -14.59 -7.82 -26.76
C THR A 297 -13.57 -8.30 -27.78
N GLU A 298 -12.39 -8.74 -27.34
CA GLU A 298 -11.27 -9.02 -28.25
C GLU A 298 -10.79 -10.46 -28.18
N SER A 299 -10.10 -10.92 -29.25
CA SER A 299 -9.53 -12.27 -29.31
C SER A 299 -8.43 -12.49 -28.26
N LYS A 300 -8.15 -13.75 -27.92
CA LYS A 300 -7.10 -14.13 -26.96
C LYS A 300 -5.70 -13.67 -27.41
N GLU A 301 -5.44 -13.65 -28.72
CA GLU A 301 -4.19 -13.16 -29.28
C GLU A 301 -4.00 -11.68 -28.96
N LYS A 302 -5.02 -10.86 -29.20
CA LYS A 302 -4.97 -9.41 -28.92
C LYS A 302 -4.91 -9.11 -27.42
N GLN A 303 -5.60 -9.93 -26.59
CA GLN A 303 -5.49 -9.86 -25.15
C GLN A 303 -4.05 -10.11 -24.69
N TYR A 304 -3.40 -11.13 -25.26
CA TYR A 304 -2.01 -11.49 -24.97
C TYR A 304 -1.05 -10.40 -25.40
N ASP A 305 -1.18 -9.87 -26.62
CA ASP A 305 -0.32 -8.77 -27.10
C ASP A 305 -0.42 -7.53 -26.21
N MET A 306 -1.63 -7.17 -25.80
CA MET A 306 -1.84 -6.04 -24.86
C MET A 306 -1.28 -6.32 -23.46
N PHE A 307 -1.38 -7.56 -23.00
CA PHE A 307 -0.74 -7.96 -21.75
C PHE A 307 0.78 -7.81 -21.80
N LEU A 308 1.43 -8.20 -22.91
CA LEU A 308 2.87 -8.03 -23.12
C LEU A 308 3.29 -6.54 -23.12
N VAL A 309 2.55 -5.69 -23.83
CA VAL A 309 2.79 -4.23 -23.84
C VAL A 309 2.71 -3.66 -22.42
N TYR A 310 1.70 -4.07 -21.66
CA TYR A 310 1.49 -3.56 -20.33
C TYR A 310 2.56 -4.05 -19.34
N ARG A 311 2.98 -5.31 -19.49
CA ARG A 311 4.07 -5.90 -18.75
C ARG A 311 5.41 -5.22 -19.06
N PHE A 312 5.71 -5.01 -20.33
CA PHE A 312 6.89 -4.27 -20.77
C PHE A 312 6.95 -2.88 -20.12
N PHE A 313 5.83 -2.15 -20.12
CA PHE A 313 5.74 -0.84 -19.50
C PHE A 313 5.95 -0.91 -17.98
N ALA A 314 5.43 -1.94 -17.31
CA ALA A 314 5.64 -2.13 -15.88
C ALA A 314 7.11 -2.41 -15.56
N SER A 315 7.75 -3.35 -16.27
CA SER A 315 9.17 -3.67 -16.08
C SER A 315 10.06 -2.45 -16.30
N TRP A 316 9.71 -1.62 -17.30
CA TRP A 316 10.43 -0.35 -17.56
C TRP A 316 10.32 0.62 -16.36
N ILE A 317 9.10 0.92 -15.91
CA ILE A 317 8.86 1.93 -14.85
C ILE A 317 9.37 1.44 -13.49
N TYR A 318 9.12 0.18 -13.13
CA TYR A 318 9.58 -0.35 -11.84
C TYR A 318 11.10 -0.56 -11.81
N GLY A 319 11.70 -0.96 -12.93
CA GLY A 319 13.15 -1.05 -13.06
C GLY A 319 13.81 0.34 -12.96
N PHE A 320 13.31 1.33 -13.68
CA PHE A 320 13.75 2.72 -13.56
C PHE A 320 13.65 3.24 -12.12
N SER A 321 12.50 3.01 -11.48
CA SER A 321 12.29 3.45 -10.10
C SER A 321 13.21 2.73 -9.12
N ALA A 322 13.42 1.42 -9.28
CA ALA A 322 14.31 0.64 -8.40
C ALA A 322 15.77 1.11 -8.51
N VAL A 323 16.28 1.33 -9.74
CA VAL A 323 17.63 1.87 -9.96
C VAL A 323 17.74 3.28 -9.40
N GLY A 324 16.75 4.14 -9.65
CA GLY A 324 16.72 5.50 -9.12
C GLY A 324 16.73 5.52 -7.59
N PHE A 325 15.94 4.69 -6.96
CA PHE A 325 15.92 4.56 -5.49
C PHE A 325 17.26 4.05 -4.95
N TYR A 326 17.87 3.03 -5.56
CA TYR A 326 19.13 2.50 -5.07
C TYR A 326 20.22 3.59 -5.02
N ILE A 327 20.27 4.45 -6.03
CA ILE A 327 21.26 5.51 -6.14
C ILE A 327 20.94 6.72 -5.26
N LEU A 328 19.65 7.11 -5.18
CA LEU A 328 19.26 8.42 -4.65
C LEU A 328 18.65 8.34 -3.24
N LEU A 329 18.14 7.18 -2.81
CA LEU A 329 17.34 7.09 -1.59
C LEU A 329 18.18 7.35 -0.34
N THR A 330 19.36 6.72 -0.21
CA THR A 330 20.25 7.00 0.93
C THR A 330 20.75 8.44 0.94
N PRO A 331 21.27 9.02 -0.16
CA PRO A 331 21.60 10.45 -0.20
C PRO A 331 20.43 11.34 0.21
N PHE A 332 19.22 11.04 -0.23
CA PHE A 332 18.03 11.79 0.15
C PHE A 332 17.72 11.68 1.66
N ILE A 333 17.75 10.45 2.20
CA ILE A 333 17.52 10.21 3.64
C ILE A 333 18.59 10.93 4.47
N THR A 334 19.87 10.83 4.07
CA THR A 334 20.97 11.54 4.74
C THR A 334 20.79 13.06 4.70
N TYR A 335 20.39 13.60 3.57
CA TYR A 335 20.16 15.05 3.42
C TYR A 335 18.98 15.55 4.26
N VAL A 336 17.88 14.79 4.30
CA VAL A 336 16.66 15.21 4.99
C VAL A 336 16.69 14.90 6.47
N PHE A 337 17.15 13.72 6.87
CA PHE A 337 17.04 13.22 8.26
C PHE A 337 18.39 13.12 8.99
N GLY A 338 19.51 13.08 8.26
CA GLY A 338 20.87 12.97 8.80
C GLY A 338 21.52 11.62 8.52
N GLU A 339 22.88 11.58 8.59
CA GLU A 339 23.69 10.40 8.24
C GLU A 339 23.38 9.17 9.10
N ARG A 340 23.02 9.35 10.36
CA ARG A 340 22.70 8.26 11.29
C ARG A 340 21.54 7.38 10.84
N PHE A 341 20.68 7.88 9.97
CA PHE A 341 19.53 7.12 9.42
C PHE A 341 19.90 6.31 8.17
N ALA A 342 21.16 6.38 7.72
CA ALA A 342 21.60 5.62 6.55
C ALA A 342 21.58 4.12 6.82
N LEU A 343 20.83 3.37 6.02
CA LEU A 343 20.82 1.91 6.01
C LEU A 343 21.94 1.37 5.11
N SER A 344 22.41 0.15 5.39
CA SER A 344 23.41 -0.49 4.55
C SER A 344 22.89 -0.74 3.13
N GLY A 345 23.78 -0.68 2.14
CA GLY A 345 23.43 -0.95 0.74
C GLY A 345 22.79 -2.33 0.52
N ALA A 346 23.16 -3.33 1.35
CA ALA A 346 22.58 -4.66 1.29
C ALA A 346 21.08 -4.65 1.70
N VAL A 347 20.73 -3.93 2.77
CA VAL A 347 19.34 -3.77 3.21
C VAL A 347 18.53 -3.07 2.12
N ILE A 348 19.04 -1.96 1.60
CA ILE A 348 18.36 -1.18 0.56
C ILE A 348 18.20 -2.03 -0.71
N GLY A 349 19.24 -2.75 -1.11
CA GLY A 349 19.17 -3.68 -2.23
C GLY A 349 18.07 -4.72 -2.06
N ALA A 350 17.97 -5.33 -0.88
CA ALA A 350 16.93 -6.31 -0.59
C ALA A 350 15.51 -5.69 -0.63
N ILE A 351 15.31 -4.51 -0.04
CA ILE A 351 14.02 -3.77 -0.13
C ILE A 351 13.64 -3.50 -1.59
N LEU A 352 14.60 -3.07 -2.41
CA LEU A 352 14.34 -2.69 -3.80
C LEU A 352 14.19 -3.87 -4.74
N ILE A 353 14.79 -5.02 -4.45
CA ILE A 353 14.52 -6.28 -5.15
C ILE A 353 13.05 -6.69 -4.94
N ASP A 354 12.53 -6.66 -3.70
CA ASP A 354 11.11 -6.93 -3.46
C ASP A 354 10.21 -5.88 -4.12
N TYR A 355 10.60 -4.60 -4.11
CA TYR A 355 9.88 -3.52 -4.81
C TYR A 355 9.78 -3.81 -6.32
N TYR A 356 10.87 -4.19 -6.98
CA TYR A 356 10.88 -4.55 -8.40
C TYR A 356 9.95 -5.74 -8.68
N PHE A 357 10.06 -6.81 -7.89
CA PHE A 357 9.20 -7.99 -8.03
C PHE A 357 7.71 -7.70 -7.72
N LYS A 358 7.41 -6.74 -6.85
CA LYS A 358 6.04 -6.23 -6.68
C LYS A 358 5.50 -5.61 -7.96
N GLY A 359 6.34 -4.87 -8.69
CA GLY A 359 6.01 -4.29 -9.99
C GLY A 359 5.60 -5.34 -11.02
N GLU A 360 6.37 -6.42 -11.15
CA GLU A 360 6.03 -7.55 -12.01
C GLU A 360 4.68 -8.19 -11.62
N ARG A 361 4.40 -8.31 -10.32
CA ARG A 361 3.13 -8.86 -9.82
C ARG A 361 1.91 -7.97 -10.08
N VAL A 362 2.08 -6.65 -10.14
CA VAL A 362 0.95 -5.72 -10.35
C VAL A 362 0.23 -6.02 -11.65
N VAL A 363 0.96 -6.25 -12.74
CA VAL A 363 0.37 -6.57 -14.05
C VAL A 363 -0.42 -7.88 -14.01
N LEU A 364 0.20 -8.92 -13.44
CA LEU A 364 -0.43 -10.23 -13.29
C LEU A 364 -1.70 -10.13 -12.43
N SER A 365 -1.64 -9.39 -11.31
CA SER A 365 -2.77 -9.21 -10.42
C SER A 365 -3.91 -8.42 -11.07
N ASN A 366 -3.58 -7.39 -11.85
CA ASN A 366 -4.57 -6.58 -12.54
C ASN A 366 -5.27 -7.36 -13.65
N TYR A 367 -4.51 -8.11 -14.45
CA TYR A 367 -5.08 -8.96 -15.50
C TYR A 367 -5.95 -10.08 -14.89
N LYS A 368 -5.45 -10.76 -13.85
CA LYS A 368 -6.18 -11.77 -13.10
C LYS A 368 -7.52 -11.23 -12.56
N THR A 369 -7.48 -10.03 -11.97
CA THR A 369 -8.68 -9.36 -11.43
C THR A 369 -9.69 -9.07 -12.52
N ALA A 370 -9.25 -8.58 -13.67
CA ALA A 370 -10.10 -8.31 -14.82
C ALA A 370 -10.69 -9.60 -15.42
N ALA A 371 -9.92 -10.69 -15.43
CA ALA A 371 -10.34 -12.00 -15.94
C ALA A 371 -11.17 -12.83 -14.93
N GLY A 372 -11.30 -12.37 -13.68
CA GLY A 372 -12.06 -13.09 -12.65
C GLY A 372 -11.40 -14.38 -12.16
N VAL A 373 -10.09 -14.55 -12.37
CA VAL A 373 -9.33 -15.76 -11.99
C VAL A 373 -8.91 -15.67 -10.53
N PHE A 374 -9.74 -16.11 -9.59
CA PHE A 374 -9.50 -16.04 -8.14
C PHE A 374 -9.39 -17.41 -7.46
N GLU A 375 -10.07 -18.42 -7.98
CA GLU A 375 -10.11 -19.75 -7.34
C GLU A 375 -8.76 -20.47 -7.41
N GLN A 376 -8.00 -20.27 -8.50
CA GLN A 376 -6.76 -20.98 -8.78
C GLN A 376 -5.62 -20.61 -7.86
N ASP A 377 -5.64 -19.41 -7.28
CA ASP A 377 -4.58 -18.92 -6.37
C ASP A 377 -5.10 -18.49 -4.99
N LYS A 378 -6.30 -18.92 -4.59
CA LYS A 378 -6.94 -18.47 -3.36
C LYS A 378 -6.11 -18.69 -2.07
N PHE A 379 -5.31 -19.75 -2.04
CA PHE A 379 -4.44 -20.05 -0.90
C PHE A 379 -3.02 -19.48 -1.03
N LEU A 380 -2.64 -19.00 -2.22
CA LEU A 380 -1.30 -18.50 -2.50
C LEU A 380 -0.87 -17.37 -1.56
N PRO A 381 -1.70 -16.34 -1.25
CA PRO A 381 -1.33 -15.30 -0.30
C PRO A 381 -1.11 -15.83 1.12
N LEU A 382 -1.88 -16.83 1.57
CA LEU A 382 -1.69 -17.46 2.89
C LEU A 382 -0.35 -18.20 2.96
N ILE A 383 -0.02 -18.97 1.91
CA ILE A 383 1.28 -19.65 1.80
C ILE A 383 2.42 -18.62 1.82
N GLN A 384 2.28 -17.54 1.05
CA GLN A 384 3.27 -16.46 1.05
C GLN A 384 3.43 -15.81 2.42
N GLY A 385 2.34 -15.52 3.13
CA GLY A 385 2.36 -14.95 4.47
C GLY A 385 3.03 -15.86 5.49
N ALA A 386 2.71 -17.16 5.47
CA ALA A 386 3.32 -18.16 6.35
C ALA A 386 4.83 -18.31 6.07
N VAL A 387 5.22 -18.46 4.80
CA VAL A 387 6.63 -18.56 4.39
C VAL A 387 7.39 -17.29 4.74
N ASN A 388 6.81 -16.11 4.53
CA ASN A 388 7.40 -14.84 4.91
C ASN A 388 7.69 -14.81 6.42
N LEU A 389 6.69 -15.08 7.24
CA LEU A 389 6.83 -15.01 8.70
C LEU A 389 7.90 -15.99 9.21
N ILE A 390 7.86 -17.25 8.75
CA ILE A 390 8.82 -18.28 9.16
C ILE A 390 10.25 -17.90 8.73
N LEU A 391 10.45 -17.53 7.47
CA LEU A 391 11.77 -17.20 6.95
C LEU A 391 12.30 -15.89 7.53
N SER A 392 11.48 -14.87 7.70
CA SER A 392 11.91 -13.59 8.28
C SER A 392 12.33 -13.74 9.73
N VAL A 393 11.55 -14.50 10.55
CA VAL A 393 11.92 -14.78 11.95
C VAL A 393 13.17 -15.65 12.06
N TRP A 394 13.35 -16.60 11.18
CA TRP A 394 14.56 -17.45 11.17
C TRP A 394 15.79 -16.67 10.70
N LEU A 395 15.68 -15.94 9.58
CA LEU A 395 16.81 -15.23 8.97
C LEU A 395 17.22 -13.98 9.74
N VAL A 396 16.30 -13.28 10.44
CA VAL A 396 16.69 -12.12 11.26
C VAL A 396 17.68 -12.51 12.37
N GLN A 397 17.56 -13.72 12.91
CA GLN A 397 18.45 -14.24 13.95
C GLN A 397 19.84 -14.61 13.40
N LYS A 398 19.98 -14.85 12.10
CA LYS A 398 21.23 -15.24 11.45
C LYS A 398 21.97 -14.07 10.80
N VAL A 399 21.27 -13.24 10.06
CA VAL A 399 21.84 -12.17 9.24
C VAL A 399 21.21 -10.79 9.49
N GLY A 400 20.49 -10.64 10.61
CA GLY A 400 19.92 -9.36 11.05
C GLY A 400 18.88 -8.82 10.09
N LEU A 401 18.87 -7.48 9.91
CA LEU A 401 17.85 -6.75 9.15
C LEU A 401 17.72 -7.24 7.69
N VAL A 402 18.83 -7.58 7.03
CA VAL A 402 18.80 -8.10 5.66
C VAL A 402 18.00 -9.40 5.57
N GLY A 403 18.05 -10.24 6.62
CA GLY A 403 17.35 -11.52 6.70
C GLY A 403 15.84 -11.38 6.59
N ILE A 404 15.26 -10.34 7.18
CA ILE A 404 13.82 -10.06 7.08
C ILE A 404 13.43 -9.87 5.62
N TYR A 405 14.16 -9.03 4.90
CA TYR A 405 13.87 -8.73 3.50
C TYR A 405 14.17 -9.91 2.56
N ILE A 406 15.17 -10.75 2.87
CA ILE A 406 15.36 -12.01 2.15
C ILE A 406 14.13 -12.91 2.30
N GLY A 407 13.58 -13.06 3.51
CA GLY A 407 12.33 -13.77 3.74
C GLY A 407 11.17 -13.21 2.91
N THR A 408 11.07 -11.87 2.85
CA THR A 408 10.05 -11.17 2.06
C THR A 408 10.23 -11.37 0.55
N ILE A 409 11.47 -11.37 0.05
CA ILE A 409 11.79 -11.69 -1.36
C ILE A 409 11.40 -13.14 -1.68
N LEU A 410 11.88 -14.10 -0.89
CA LEU A 410 11.63 -15.53 -1.14
C LEU A 410 10.14 -15.87 -1.12
N SER A 411 9.39 -15.35 -0.13
CA SER A 411 7.94 -15.51 -0.10
C SER A 411 7.25 -14.84 -1.30
N GLY A 412 7.75 -13.68 -1.74
CA GLY A 412 7.27 -12.95 -2.90
C GLY A 412 7.48 -13.71 -4.21
N LEU A 413 8.64 -14.37 -4.37
CA LEU A 413 8.98 -15.15 -5.55
C LEU A 413 8.00 -16.30 -5.81
N ILE A 414 7.38 -16.87 -4.76
CA ILE A 414 6.34 -17.89 -4.94
C ILE A 414 5.23 -17.38 -5.87
N ALA A 415 4.73 -16.15 -5.67
CA ALA A 415 3.71 -15.60 -6.55
C ALA A 415 4.27 -15.16 -7.91
N ASN A 416 5.53 -14.73 -7.98
CA ASN A 416 6.17 -14.39 -9.26
C ASN A 416 6.38 -15.63 -10.16
N ILE A 417 6.40 -16.82 -9.57
CA ILE A 417 6.46 -18.09 -10.30
C ILE A 417 5.05 -18.64 -10.58
N VAL A 418 4.20 -18.73 -9.57
CA VAL A 418 2.90 -19.41 -9.67
C VAL A 418 1.88 -18.61 -10.50
N ARG A 419 1.79 -17.29 -10.29
CA ARG A 419 0.78 -16.46 -10.99
C ARG A 419 0.98 -16.42 -12.51
N PRO A 420 2.19 -16.25 -13.08
CA PRO A 420 2.38 -16.35 -14.52
C PRO A 420 1.92 -17.68 -15.09
N VAL A 421 2.27 -18.80 -14.42
CA VAL A 421 1.85 -20.15 -14.85
C VAL A 421 0.32 -20.26 -14.92
N ILE A 422 -0.38 -19.79 -13.89
CA ILE A 422 -1.85 -19.79 -13.85
C ILE A 422 -2.42 -18.96 -15.00
N ILE A 423 -1.96 -17.70 -15.17
CA ILE A 423 -2.51 -16.79 -16.18
C ILE A 423 -2.23 -17.29 -17.59
N TYR A 424 -1.01 -17.75 -17.87
CA TYR A 424 -0.66 -18.25 -19.19
C TYR A 424 -1.44 -19.49 -19.54
N ARG A 425 -1.64 -20.42 -18.59
CA ARG A 425 -2.42 -21.64 -18.81
C ARG A 425 -3.93 -21.39 -18.92
N VAL A 426 -4.50 -20.57 -18.03
CA VAL A 426 -5.96 -20.40 -17.91
C VAL A 426 -6.48 -19.35 -18.88
N CYS A 427 -5.77 -18.22 -19.08
CA CYS A 427 -6.27 -17.10 -19.86
C CYS A 427 -5.78 -17.15 -21.31
N PHE A 428 -4.50 -17.50 -21.54
CA PHE A 428 -3.89 -17.42 -22.86
C PHE A 428 -3.71 -18.77 -23.55
N GLU A 429 -3.75 -19.89 -22.82
CA GLU A 429 -3.48 -21.26 -23.33
C GLU A 429 -2.11 -21.36 -24.01
N ARG A 430 -1.10 -20.69 -23.42
CA ARG A 430 0.26 -20.58 -23.95
C ARG A 430 1.31 -21.07 -22.96
N SER A 431 2.50 -21.40 -23.47
CA SER A 431 3.67 -21.69 -22.63
C SER A 431 4.13 -20.44 -21.88
N VAL A 432 4.50 -20.61 -20.61
CA VAL A 432 5.00 -19.55 -19.74
C VAL A 432 6.49 -19.25 -19.94
N ASN A 433 7.22 -20.04 -20.73
CA ASN A 433 8.68 -19.92 -20.87
C ASN A 433 9.11 -18.55 -21.37
N GLY A 434 8.37 -17.98 -22.35
CA GLY A 434 8.61 -16.63 -22.86
C GLY A 434 8.48 -15.57 -21.76
N TYR A 435 7.55 -15.74 -20.83
CA TYR A 435 7.43 -14.84 -19.69
C TYR A 435 8.71 -14.79 -18.84
N PHE A 436 9.27 -15.93 -18.47
CA PHE A 436 10.46 -15.98 -17.63
C PHE A 436 11.72 -15.51 -18.40
N TYR A 437 11.80 -15.80 -19.69
CA TYR A 437 12.89 -15.29 -20.53
C TYR A 437 12.88 -13.75 -20.59
N ASP A 438 11.74 -13.12 -20.86
CA ASP A 438 11.61 -11.67 -20.89
C ASP A 438 11.91 -11.06 -19.52
N ALA A 439 11.40 -11.67 -18.42
CA ALA A 439 11.69 -11.22 -17.05
C ALA A 439 13.19 -11.23 -16.78
N PHE A 440 13.90 -12.28 -17.18
CA PHE A 440 15.36 -12.36 -17.08
C PHE A 440 16.04 -11.23 -17.85
N CYS A 441 15.63 -10.98 -19.10
CA CYS A 441 16.18 -9.91 -19.94
C CYS A 441 15.95 -8.52 -19.29
N TYR A 442 14.75 -8.24 -18.77
CA TYR A 442 14.46 -6.96 -18.11
C TYR A 442 15.30 -6.78 -16.83
N ILE A 443 15.46 -7.83 -16.03
CA ILE A 443 16.31 -7.81 -14.84
C ILE A 443 17.77 -7.57 -15.23
N ALA A 444 18.30 -8.28 -16.21
CA ALA A 444 19.68 -8.16 -16.65
C ALA A 444 20.00 -6.72 -17.14
N VAL A 445 19.11 -6.14 -17.92
CA VAL A 445 19.24 -4.74 -18.40
C VAL A 445 19.17 -3.75 -17.22
N SER A 446 18.26 -3.96 -16.28
CA SER A 446 18.14 -3.11 -15.08
C SER A 446 19.39 -3.19 -14.18
N ILE A 447 19.97 -4.38 -14.01
CA ILE A 447 21.25 -4.58 -13.28
C ILE A 447 22.40 -3.89 -14.03
N GLY A 448 22.50 -4.04 -15.35
CA GLY A 448 23.51 -3.35 -16.14
C GLY A 448 23.44 -1.83 -16.00
N ALA A 449 22.22 -1.28 -16.08
CA ALA A 449 21.98 0.14 -15.85
C ALA A 449 22.35 0.58 -14.42
N LEU A 450 22.00 -0.24 -13.42
CA LEU A 450 22.36 0.01 -12.02
C LEU A 450 23.89 0.09 -11.84
N LEU A 451 24.63 -0.88 -12.36
CA LEU A 451 26.09 -0.90 -12.25
C LEU A 451 26.73 0.34 -12.88
N LEU A 452 26.24 0.77 -14.05
CA LEU A 452 26.70 1.99 -14.67
C LEU A 452 26.34 3.24 -13.85
N CYS A 453 25.11 3.32 -13.34
CA CYS A 453 24.71 4.41 -12.45
C CYS A 453 25.53 4.45 -11.16
N MET A 454 25.87 3.28 -10.57
CA MET A 454 26.73 3.21 -9.39
C MET A 454 28.15 3.73 -9.64
N THR A 455 28.74 3.45 -10.80
CA THR A 455 30.06 4.00 -11.16
C THR A 455 30.02 5.51 -11.30
N VAL A 456 29.02 6.04 -12.01
CA VAL A 456 28.85 7.50 -12.22
C VAL A 456 28.49 8.23 -10.92
N SER A 457 27.71 7.61 -10.04
CA SER A 457 27.30 8.19 -8.77
C SER A 457 28.47 8.53 -7.84
N LYS A 458 29.56 7.77 -7.90
CA LYS A 458 30.79 8.03 -7.11
C LYS A 458 31.39 9.42 -7.42
N TYR A 459 31.26 9.87 -8.67
CA TYR A 459 31.78 11.16 -9.09
C TYR A 459 30.80 12.31 -8.82
N ILE A 460 29.50 12.11 -9.08
CA ILE A 460 28.49 13.16 -8.93
C ILE A 460 28.12 13.37 -7.46
N LEU A 461 27.95 12.29 -6.68
CA LEU A 461 27.54 12.34 -5.28
C LEU A 461 28.74 12.36 -4.30
N SER A 462 29.88 12.91 -4.69
CA SER A 462 31.05 13.08 -3.80
C SER A 462 30.74 13.92 -2.55
N SER A 463 29.71 14.76 -2.59
CA SER A 463 29.05 15.34 -1.40
C SER A 463 27.54 15.34 -1.60
N VAL A 464 26.77 15.21 -0.50
CA VAL A 464 25.31 15.14 -0.55
C VAL A 464 24.74 16.55 -0.52
N THR A 465 24.42 17.07 -1.70
CA THR A 465 23.74 18.38 -1.89
C THR A 465 22.52 18.21 -2.80
N LEU A 466 21.52 19.06 -2.63
CA LEU A 466 20.30 19.02 -3.44
C LEU A 466 20.63 19.09 -4.95
N LEU A 467 21.55 19.99 -5.34
CA LEU A 467 21.96 20.15 -6.74
C LEU A 467 22.56 18.85 -7.31
N ARG A 468 23.46 18.20 -6.56
CA ARG A 468 24.09 16.95 -7.00
C ARG A 468 23.09 15.80 -7.07
N MET A 469 22.13 15.75 -6.14
CA MET A 469 21.05 14.76 -6.20
C MET A 469 20.16 14.98 -7.43
N LEU A 470 19.83 16.22 -7.78
CA LEU A 470 19.07 16.54 -9.00
C LEU A 470 19.85 16.20 -10.28
N LEU A 471 21.14 16.53 -10.33
CA LEU A 471 22.02 16.13 -11.44
C LEU A 471 22.08 14.60 -11.57
N MET A 472 22.23 13.88 -10.44
CA MET A 472 22.25 12.42 -10.46
C MET A 472 20.91 11.82 -10.87
N ALA A 473 19.77 12.42 -10.47
CA ALA A 473 18.44 12.01 -10.93
C ALA A 473 18.30 12.15 -12.44
N GLY A 474 18.77 13.26 -13.01
CA GLY A 474 18.84 13.44 -14.45
C GLY A 474 19.73 12.40 -15.13
N THR A 475 20.90 12.14 -14.56
CA THR A 475 21.84 11.14 -15.05
C THR A 475 21.26 9.73 -15.03
N VAL A 476 20.62 9.31 -13.94
CA VAL A 476 19.91 8.01 -13.85
C VAL A 476 18.83 7.94 -14.92
N THR A 477 18.08 9.02 -15.11
CA THR A 477 17.02 9.08 -16.14
C THR A 477 17.60 8.87 -17.54
N ILE A 478 18.70 9.50 -17.87
CA ILE A 478 19.35 9.36 -19.19
C ILE A 478 19.94 7.96 -19.35
N ILE A 479 20.73 7.49 -18.38
CA ILE A 479 21.41 6.20 -18.46
C ILE A 479 20.41 5.06 -18.53
N TYR A 480 19.44 5.00 -17.60
CA TYR A 480 18.50 3.89 -17.55
C TYR A 480 17.63 3.82 -18.81
N ASN A 481 17.01 4.95 -19.20
CA ASN A 481 16.15 4.98 -20.37
C ASN A 481 16.95 4.78 -21.66
N GLY A 482 18.20 5.32 -21.74
CA GLY A 482 19.09 5.10 -22.87
C GLY A 482 19.42 3.62 -23.05
N ILE A 483 19.87 2.92 -22.00
CA ILE A 483 20.17 1.49 -22.03
C ILE A 483 18.90 0.69 -22.35
N PHE A 484 17.79 0.96 -21.70
CA PHE A 484 16.53 0.25 -21.92
C PHE A 484 16.05 0.38 -23.36
N LEU A 485 16.14 1.57 -23.95
CA LEU A 485 15.78 1.81 -25.36
C LEU A 485 16.78 1.20 -26.36
N VAL A 486 18.07 1.11 -26.03
CA VAL A 486 19.05 0.40 -26.87
C VAL A 486 18.69 -1.08 -27.00
N PHE A 487 18.34 -1.72 -25.90
CA PHE A 487 18.00 -3.15 -25.91
C PHE A 487 16.59 -3.44 -26.44
N PHE A 488 15.62 -2.63 -26.06
CA PHE A 488 14.19 -2.92 -26.29
C PHE A 488 13.48 -1.92 -27.23
N GLY A 489 14.16 -0.87 -27.71
CA GLY A 489 13.53 0.17 -28.55
C GLY A 489 12.96 -0.34 -29.87
N ARG A 490 13.45 -1.51 -30.35
CA ARG A 490 12.95 -2.19 -31.57
C ARG A 490 11.85 -3.19 -31.29
N SER A 491 11.49 -3.48 -30.04
CA SER A 491 10.42 -4.41 -29.72
C SER A 491 9.06 -3.89 -30.19
N SER A 492 8.11 -4.81 -30.40
CA SER A 492 6.72 -4.49 -30.75
C SER A 492 6.03 -3.64 -29.69
N GLU A 493 6.29 -3.96 -28.42
CA GLU A 493 5.73 -3.29 -27.25
C GLU A 493 6.21 -1.85 -27.15
N CYS A 494 7.51 -1.62 -27.33
CA CYS A 494 8.09 -0.27 -27.31
C CYS A 494 7.54 0.58 -28.47
N ARG A 495 7.49 0.02 -29.70
CA ARG A 495 6.93 0.72 -30.85
C ARG A 495 5.46 1.07 -30.68
N TYR A 496 4.67 0.17 -30.07
CA TYR A 496 3.27 0.43 -29.75
C TYR A 496 3.12 1.61 -28.77
N LEU A 497 3.88 1.63 -27.66
CA LEU A 497 3.84 2.70 -26.68
C LEU A 497 4.27 4.04 -27.26
N LEU A 498 5.36 4.08 -28.03
CA LEU A 498 5.82 5.29 -28.70
C LEU A 498 4.80 5.78 -29.75
N GLY A 499 4.10 4.86 -30.42
CA GLY A 499 3.02 5.19 -31.35
C GLY A 499 1.84 5.91 -30.68
N ILE A 500 1.45 5.48 -29.48
CA ILE A 500 0.41 6.16 -28.67
C ILE A 500 0.85 7.58 -28.29
N LEU A 501 2.11 7.74 -27.84
CA LEU A 501 2.65 9.05 -27.47
C LEU A 501 2.67 10.01 -28.66
N LYS A 502 3.12 9.56 -29.83
CA LYS A 502 3.14 10.38 -31.06
C LYS A 502 1.73 10.81 -31.50
N LYS A 503 0.70 9.95 -31.34
CA LYS A 503 -0.70 10.30 -31.67
C LYS A 503 -1.32 11.32 -30.70
N ARG A 504 -0.82 11.44 -29.48
CA ARG A 504 -1.33 12.41 -28.48
C ARG A 504 -0.61 13.78 -28.56
N LEU A 505 0.59 13.82 -29.16
CA LEU A 505 1.37 15.06 -29.35
C LEU A 505 1.05 15.77 -30.68
N ARG A 506 0.31 15.09 -31.55
CA ARG A 506 -0.35 15.64 -32.75
C ARG A 506 -1.82 15.95 -32.45
#